data_d1742762e9f0cd4d4caa9a708d03d563
#
_entry.id   d1742762e9f0cd4d4caa9a708d03d563
#
_cell.length_a   1.000
_cell.length_b   1.000
_cell.length_c   1.000
_cell.angle_alpha   90.00
_cell.angle_beta   90.00
_cell.angle_gamma   90.00
#
_symmetry.space_group_name_H-M   'P 1'
#
loop_
_entity.id
_entity.type
_entity.pdbx_description
1 polymer ?
#
loop_
_entity_poly.entity_id
_entity_poly.type
_entity_poly.pdbx_seq_one_letter_code
_entity_poly.pdbx_strand_id
1 'polypeptide(L)'
;GVGRQYATFVGEELPNYIKKTFNLCQNNEDTYIGGLSMGGFGALHTGLLYAQTFSKIAALSSALIVHNIAHMQPNTSDLIADYDYYSLTFGDLEKVEKSDNNPEVLLKKLKSEGKIIPQIYMACGTEDFLLKENREFKTFLDMEKIKAEYVEGHGTHDWEYWNRHLEKFIKWMLQIS
;
A
#
# COMPACT_ATOMS: atom_id res chain seq x y z
N GLY A 1 -7.02 -1.83 13.18
CA GLY A 1 -6.87 -1.33 14.55
C GLY A 1 -8.19 -1.43 15.32
N VAL A 2 -8.13 -1.57 16.61
CA VAL A 2 -9.32 -1.72 17.45
C VAL A 2 -10.23 -0.49 17.33
N GLY A 3 -11.39 -0.66 16.71
CA GLY A 3 -12.45 0.34 16.66
C GLY A 3 -12.39 1.36 15.50
N ARG A 4 -11.38 1.32 14.62
CA ARG A 4 -11.28 2.24 13.47
C ARG A 4 -11.13 1.46 12.17
N GLN A 5 -12.21 1.36 11.41
CA GLN A 5 -12.27 0.56 10.17
C GLN A 5 -11.95 1.43 8.94
N TYR A 6 -10.78 2.10 8.91
CA TYR A 6 -10.41 2.94 7.78
C TYR A 6 -10.30 2.19 6.46
N ALA A 7 -9.84 0.94 6.49
CA ALA A 7 -9.77 0.12 5.28
C ALA A 7 -11.18 -0.15 4.70
N THR A 8 -12.18 -0.42 5.55
CA THR A 8 -13.58 -0.57 5.13
C THR A 8 -14.13 0.74 4.58
N PHE A 9 -13.86 1.85 5.27
CA PHE A 9 -14.29 3.16 4.79
C PHE A 9 -13.73 3.46 3.40
N VAL A 10 -12.41 3.34 3.22
CA VAL A 10 -11.74 3.66 1.95
C VAL A 10 -12.00 2.62 0.87
N GLY A 11 -12.07 1.34 1.24
CA GLY A 11 -12.19 0.24 0.29
C GLY A 11 -13.62 -0.07 -0.17
N GLU A 12 -14.62 0.31 0.62
CA GLU A 12 -16.00 -0.04 0.37
C GLU A 12 -16.96 1.15 0.51
N GLU A 13 -17.02 1.81 1.68
CA GLU A 13 -18.05 2.83 1.95
C GLU A 13 -17.89 4.05 1.04
N LEU A 14 -16.68 4.60 0.95
CA LEU A 14 -16.39 5.77 0.12
C LEU A 14 -16.61 5.50 -1.37
N PRO A 15 -16.10 4.42 -1.99
CA PRO A 15 -16.41 4.09 -3.37
C PRO A 15 -17.91 3.94 -3.62
N ASN A 16 -18.63 3.28 -2.73
CA ASN A 16 -20.09 3.12 -2.84
C ASN A 16 -20.83 4.46 -2.74
N TYR A 17 -20.38 5.36 -1.86
CA TYR A 17 -20.92 6.70 -1.75
C TYR A 17 -20.70 7.51 -3.04
N ILE A 18 -19.48 7.49 -3.59
CA ILE A 18 -19.13 8.18 -4.83
C ILE A 18 -19.97 7.67 -6.02
N LYS A 19 -20.10 6.34 -6.14
CA LYS A 19 -20.95 5.70 -7.15
C LYS A 19 -22.39 6.18 -7.09
N LYS A 20 -22.97 6.16 -5.90
CA LYS A 20 -24.39 6.51 -5.69
C LYS A 20 -24.67 8.01 -5.84
N THR A 21 -23.75 8.85 -5.36
CA THR A 21 -23.97 10.30 -5.27
C THR A 21 -23.59 11.03 -6.57
N PHE A 22 -22.49 10.63 -7.18
CA PHE A 22 -21.90 11.35 -8.31
C PHE A 22 -21.97 10.57 -9.64
N ASN A 23 -22.42 9.33 -9.61
CA ASN A 23 -22.43 8.43 -10.78
C ASN A 23 -21.03 8.25 -11.41
N LEU A 24 -19.99 8.27 -10.57
CA LEU A 24 -18.58 8.05 -10.94
C LEU A 24 -18.10 6.69 -10.47
N CYS A 25 -16.96 6.24 -10.98
CA CYS A 25 -16.31 4.98 -10.55
C CYS A 25 -17.28 3.78 -10.57
N GLN A 26 -18.09 3.68 -11.62
CA GLN A 26 -19.15 2.65 -11.71
C GLN A 26 -18.56 1.24 -11.81
N ASN A 27 -17.38 1.11 -12.43
CA ASN A 27 -16.66 -0.13 -12.61
C ASN A 27 -15.35 -0.09 -11.81
N ASN A 28 -14.80 -1.26 -11.45
CA ASN A 28 -13.49 -1.34 -10.82
C ASN A 28 -12.38 -0.82 -11.74
N GLU A 29 -12.54 -0.98 -13.05
CA GLU A 29 -11.59 -0.51 -14.06
C GLU A 29 -11.33 0.99 -13.99
N ASP A 30 -12.31 1.77 -13.50
CA ASP A 30 -12.25 3.22 -13.36
C ASP A 30 -11.94 3.67 -11.92
N THR A 31 -11.64 2.72 -11.02
CA THR A 31 -11.43 3.00 -9.61
C THR A 31 -9.99 2.62 -9.22
N TYR A 32 -9.24 3.62 -8.75
CA TYR A 32 -7.83 3.48 -8.42
C TYR A 32 -7.57 3.94 -6.99
N ILE A 33 -6.53 3.40 -6.37
CA ILE A 33 -6.08 3.85 -5.05
C ILE A 33 -4.59 4.19 -5.10
N GLY A 34 -4.22 5.27 -4.43
CA GLY A 34 -2.82 5.66 -4.35
C GLY A 34 -2.50 6.43 -3.09
N GLY A 35 -1.22 6.41 -2.73
CA GLY A 35 -0.73 7.13 -1.56
C GLY A 35 0.78 7.16 -1.46
N LEU A 36 1.26 7.90 -0.49
CA LEU A 36 2.68 8.05 -0.19
C LEU A 36 2.96 7.71 1.30
N SER A 37 4.14 7.23 1.62
CA SER A 37 4.56 6.89 2.97
C SER A 37 3.58 5.90 3.64
N MET A 38 3.00 6.23 4.77
CA MET A 38 1.90 5.45 5.38
C MET A 38 0.69 5.30 4.45
N GLY A 39 0.39 6.32 3.64
CA GLY A 39 -0.64 6.24 2.59
C GLY A 39 -0.27 5.28 1.46
N GLY A 40 1.03 5.11 1.16
CA GLY A 40 1.52 4.10 0.22
C GLY A 40 1.30 2.68 0.73
N PHE A 41 1.62 2.43 1.99
CA PHE A 41 1.25 1.18 2.68
C PHE A 41 -0.28 0.98 2.68
N GLY A 42 -1.03 2.02 3.06
CA GLY A 42 -2.50 1.99 3.08
C GLY A 42 -3.11 1.70 1.72
N ALA A 43 -2.53 2.25 0.63
CA ALA A 43 -2.96 1.98 -0.73
C ALA A 43 -2.72 0.52 -1.13
N LEU A 44 -1.54 -0.04 -0.84
CA LEU A 44 -1.24 -1.45 -1.07
C LEU A 44 -2.16 -2.35 -0.24
N HIS A 45 -2.24 -2.13 1.07
CA HIS A 45 -3.08 -2.93 1.95
C HIS A 45 -4.56 -2.88 1.54
N THR A 46 -5.15 -1.69 1.43
CA THR A 46 -6.57 -1.53 1.12
C THR A 46 -6.89 -1.95 -0.31
N GLY A 47 -6.02 -1.61 -1.27
CA GLY A 47 -6.19 -1.99 -2.67
C GLY A 47 -6.17 -3.50 -2.90
N LEU A 48 -5.36 -4.24 -2.14
CA LEU A 48 -5.30 -5.70 -2.19
C LEU A 48 -6.44 -6.35 -1.39
N LEU A 49 -6.79 -5.81 -0.24
CA LEU A 49 -7.91 -6.31 0.56
C LEU A 49 -9.24 -6.17 -0.17
N TYR A 50 -9.40 -5.09 -0.95
CA TYR A 50 -10.57 -4.78 -1.76
C TYR A 50 -10.24 -4.83 -3.27
N ALA A 51 -9.55 -5.87 -3.71
CA ALA A 51 -9.12 -6.03 -5.10
C ALA A 51 -10.27 -6.04 -6.13
N GLN A 52 -11.50 -6.32 -5.69
CA GLN A 52 -12.69 -6.20 -6.52
C GLN A 52 -13.17 -4.75 -6.71
N THR A 53 -12.68 -3.80 -5.88
CA THR A 53 -13.04 -2.38 -5.97
C THR A 53 -12.03 -1.61 -6.82
N PHE A 54 -10.75 -1.93 -6.69
CA PHE A 54 -9.66 -1.18 -7.32
C PHE A 54 -8.96 -2.01 -8.39
N SER A 55 -8.76 -1.42 -9.57
CA SER A 55 -7.98 -2.05 -10.65
C SER A 55 -6.50 -1.67 -10.62
N LYS A 56 -6.15 -0.56 -9.96
CA LYS A 56 -4.77 -0.06 -9.87
C LYS A 56 -4.44 0.44 -8.48
N ILE A 57 -3.21 0.15 -8.07
CA ILE A 57 -2.62 0.60 -6.82
C ILE A 57 -1.33 1.34 -7.13
N ALA A 58 -1.19 2.56 -6.65
CA ALA A 58 0.06 3.30 -6.80
C ALA A 58 0.59 3.75 -5.43
N ALA A 59 1.85 3.42 -5.14
CA ALA A 59 2.43 3.50 -3.81
C ALA A 59 3.83 4.15 -3.86
N LEU A 60 3.94 5.37 -3.31
CA LEU A 60 5.19 6.11 -3.27
C LEU A 60 5.84 6.02 -1.89
N SER A 61 7.14 5.72 -1.83
CA SER A 61 7.92 5.68 -0.58
C SER A 61 7.16 4.95 0.54
N SER A 62 6.66 3.76 0.25
CA SER A 62 5.67 3.08 1.10
C SER A 62 6.26 2.60 2.41
N ALA A 63 5.54 2.83 3.51
CA ALA A 63 5.92 2.35 4.84
C ALA A 63 5.64 0.84 5.00
N LEU A 64 6.38 0.01 4.26
CA LEU A 64 6.26 -1.45 4.24
C LEU A 64 7.00 -2.10 5.43
N ILE A 65 6.69 -1.63 6.63
CA ILE A 65 7.42 -1.91 7.88
C ILE A 65 6.94 -3.15 8.63
N VAL A 66 6.04 -3.95 8.06
CA VAL A 66 5.42 -5.10 8.74
C VAL A 66 6.47 -6.05 9.33
N HIS A 67 7.53 -6.36 8.58
CA HIS A 67 8.62 -7.21 9.07
C HIS A 67 9.44 -6.57 10.18
N ASN A 68 9.59 -5.25 10.17
CA ASN A 68 10.35 -4.54 11.20
C ASN A 68 9.59 -4.53 12.54
N ILE A 69 8.28 -4.23 12.49
CA ILE A 69 7.46 -4.14 13.70
C ILE A 69 7.10 -5.49 14.31
N ALA A 70 7.12 -6.58 13.54
CA ALA A 70 6.82 -7.93 14.02
C ALA A 70 7.77 -8.42 15.14
N HIS A 71 8.96 -7.85 15.20
CA HIS A 71 9.98 -8.21 16.20
C HIS A 71 10.19 -7.13 17.27
N MET A 72 9.36 -6.08 17.23
CA MET A 72 9.45 -4.96 18.16
C MET A 72 9.07 -5.41 19.58
N GLN A 73 9.80 -4.94 20.57
CA GLN A 73 9.54 -5.28 21.97
C GLN A 73 8.74 -4.18 22.66
N PRO A 74 7.91 -4.53 23.67
CA PRO A 74 7.24 -3.54 24.50
C PRO A 74 8.18 -2.46 25.04
N ASN A 75 7.71 -1.24 25.15
CA ASN A 75 8.47 -0.06 25.59
C ASN A 75 9.67 0.31 24.70
N THR A 76 9.67 -0.09 23.43
CA THR A 76 10.65 0.37 22.43
C THR A 76 9.99 1.27 21.39
N SER A 77 10.81 2.04 20.67
CA SER A 77 10.40 2.89 19.56
C SER A 77 11.40 2.79 18.40
N ASP A 78 10.96 3.08 17.21
CA ASP A 78 11.80 3.33 16.05
C ASP A 78 11.71 4.82 15.60
N LEU A 79 12.14 5.12 14.39
CA LEU A 79 12.10 6.47 13.84
C LEU A 79 10.67 6.97 13.54
N ILE A 80 9.68 6.09 13.49
CA ILE A 80 8.32 6.39 13.05
C ILE A 80 7.39 6.43 14.26
N ALA A 81 7.41 5.40 15.12
CA ALA A 81 6.50 5.30 16.25
C ALA A 81 7.00 4.33 17.34
N ASP A 82 6.26 4.23 18.42
CA ASP A 82 6.50 3.28 19.50
C ASP A 82 5.69 1.98 19.36
N TYR A 83 6.01 1.01 20.18
CA TYR A 83 5.33 -0.28 20.24
C TYR A 83 3.82 -0.13 20.48
N ASP A 84 3.40 0.78 21.35
CA ASP A 84 1.99 0.94 21.71
C ASP A 84 1.19 1.48 20.54
N TYR A 85 1.74 2.44 19.79
CA TYR A 85 1.13 2.94 18.55
C TYR A 85 0.96 1.82 17.52
N TYR A 86 2.00 1.02 17.31
CA TYR A 86 1.92 -0.10 16.36
C TYR A 86 0.95 -1.18 16.80
N SER A 87 0.95 -1.53 18.09
CA SER A 87 0.00 -2.50 18.64
C SER A 87 -1.44 -2.01 18.54
N LEU A 88 -1.69 -0.73 18.75
CA LEU A 88 -3.01 -0.12 18.55
C LEU A 88 -3.44 -0.16 17.08
N THR A 89 -2.49 0.01 16.17
CA THR A 89 -2.75 0.08 14.72
C THR A 89 -2.91 -1.29 14.09
N PHE A 90 -1.99 -2.22 14.38
CA PHE A 90 -1.87 -3.52 13.73
C PHE A 90 -2.38 -4.68 14.57
N GLY A 91 -2.63 -4.46 15.86
CA GLY A 91 -3.01 -5.50 16.81
C GLY A 91 -1.78 -6.24 17.38
N ASP A 92 -1.87 -7.55 17.49
CA ASP A 92 -0.80 -8.40 17.99
C ASP A 92 0.39 -8.43 17.01
N LEU A 93 1.49 -7.75 17.36
CA LEU A 93 2.64 -7.59 16.48
C LEU A 93 3.35 -8.92 16.19
N GLU A 94 3.32 -9.89 17.08
CA GLU A 94 3.91 -11.22 16.85
C GLU A 94 3.19 -11.98 15.72
N LYS A 95 1.95 -11.60 15.42
CA LYS A 95 1.13 -12.21 14.36
C LYS A 95 1.03 -11.38 13.09
N VAL A 96 1.53 -10.14 13.10
CA VAL A 96 1.29 -9.18 12.02
C VAL A 96 1.81 -9.66 10.66
N GLU A 97 2.96 -10.32 10.62
CA GLU A 97 3.54 -10.86 9.37
C GLU A 97 2.64 -11.88 8.66
N LYS A 98 1.85 -12.64 9.43
CA LYS A 98 0.96 -13.70 8.93
C LYS A 98 -0.49 -13.26 8.84
N SER A 99 -0.76 -12.01 9.17
CA SER A 99 -2.12 -11.45 9.15
C SER A 99 -2.43 -10.76 7.82
N ASP A 100 -3.70 -10.44 7.63
CA ASP A 100 -4.16 -9.65 6.49
C ASP A 100 -3.65 -8.19 6.53
N ASN A 101 -2.97 -7.76 7.60
CA ASN A 101 -2.24 -6.49 7.64
C ASN A 101 -0.97 -6.50 6.78
N ASN A 102 -0.48 -7.67 6.39
CA ASN A 102 0.68 -7.79 5.52
C ASN A 102 0.26 -7.88 4.04
N PRO A 103 0.63 -6.90 3.19
CA PRO A 103 0.34 -6.94 1.76
C PRO A 103 0.84 -8.20 1.05
N GLU A 104 1.94 -8.81 1.51
CA GLU A 104 2.45 -10.07 0.95
C GLU A 104 1.48 -11.24 1.17
N VAL A 105 0.86 -11.29 2.34
CA VAL A 105 -0.15 -12.31 2.67
C VAL A 105 -1.38 -12.14 1.78
N LEU A 106 -1.84 -10.88 1.60
CA LEU A 106 -2.98 -10.59 0.72
C LEU A 106 -2.70 -10.98 -0.73
N LEU A 107 -1.51 -10.70 -1.24
CA LEU A 107 -1.10 -11.09 -2.59
C LEU A 107 -1.06 -12.60 -2.77
N LYS A 108 -0.47 -13.33 -1.83
CA LYS A 108 -0.45 -14.80 -1.85
C LYS A 108 -1.87 -15.38 -1.82
N LYS A 109 -2.75 -14.80 -1.02
CA LYS A 109 -4.15 -15.20 -0.91
C LYS A 109 -4.91 -14.97 -2.22
N LEU A 110 -4.83 -13.77 -2.81
CA LEU A 110 -5.43 -13.47 -4.10
C LEU A 110 -4.95 -14.44 -5.19
N LYS A 111 -3.65 -14.69 -5.25
CA LYS A 111 -3.03 -15.62 -6.20
C LYS A 111 -3.51 -17.06 -6.01
N SER A 112 -3.55 -17.55 -4.78
CA SER A 112 -4.00 -18.91 -4.48
C SER A 112 -5.50 -19.13 -4.77
N GLU A 113 -6.29 -18.06 -4.63
CA GLU A 113 -7.72 -18.07 -4.94
C GLU A 113 -8.02 -17.81 -6.43
N GLY A 114 -7.00 -17.60 -7.27
CA GLY A 114 -7.18 -17.28 -8.69
C GLY A 114 -7.88 -15.95 -8.95
N LYS A 115 -7.84 -15.04 -7.98
CA LYS A 115 -8.44 -13.71 -8.09
C LYS A 115 -7.54 -12.75 -8.87
N ILE A 116 -8.16 -11.75 -9.49
CA ILE A 116 -7.44 -10.70 -10.20
C ILE A 116 -6.66 -9.87 -9.17
N ILE A 117 -5.36 -9.71 -9.41
CA ILE A 117 -4.50 -8.80 -8.64
C ILE A 117 -4.51 -7.45 -9.35
N PRO A 118 -4.81 -6.34 -8.65
CA PRO A 118 -4.71 -5.00 -9.22
C PRO A 118 -3.31 -4.73 -9.81
N GLN A 119 -3.22 -3.89 -10.82
CA GLN A 119 -1.92 -3.43 -11.32
C GLN A 119 -1.23 -2.60 -10.25
N ILE A 120 0.08 -2.81 -10.07
CA ILE A 120 0.84 -2.15 -9.00
C ILE A 120 1.92 -1.26 -9.62
N TYR A 121 1.95 0.00 -9.19
CA TYR A 121 3.03 0.94 -9.42
C TYR A 121 3.65 1.33 -8.10
N MET A 122 4.98 1.33 -8.04
CA MET A 122 5.72 1.77 -6.87
C MET A 122 6.85 2.71 -7.27
N ALA A 123 7.15 3.69 -6.44
CA ALA A 123 8.36 4.50 -6.58
C ALA A 123 8.94 4.85 -5.22
N CYS A 124 10.27 4.92 -5.13
CA CYS A 124 10.99 5.29 -3.92
C CYS A 124 12.26 6.08 -4.24
N GLY A 125 12.58 7.06 -3.40
CA GLY A 125 13.82 7.82 -3.51
C GLY A 125 15.04 6.98 -3.14
N THR A 126 16.17 7.21 -3.83
CA THR A 126 17.41 6.47 -3.56
C THR A 126 18.06 6.84 -2.23
N GLU A 127 17.68 7.94 -1.63
CA GLU A 127 18.11 8.41 -0.31
C GLU A 127 16.97 8.33 0.73
N ASP A 128 15.84 7.69 0.37
CA ASP A 128 14.70 7.49 1.27
C ASP A 128 15.03 6.41 2.32
N PHE A 129 14.72 6.68 3.58
CA PHE A 129 14.96 5.73 4.68
C PHE A 129 14.10 4.46 4.58
N LEU A 130 13.03 4.46 3.75
CA LEU A 130 12.20 3.29 3.46
C LEU A 130 12.60 2.57 2.17
N LEU A 131 13.71 2.95 1.54
CA LEU A 131 14.15 2.35 0.27
C LEU A 131 14.36 0.84 0.39
N LYS A 132 14.95 0.40 1.51
CA LYS A 132 15.21 -1.02 1.77
C LYS A 132 13.92 -1.83 1.74
N GLU A 133 12.92 -1.43 2.48
CA GLU A 133 11.63 -2.10 2.60
C GLU A 133 10.88 -2.12 1.26
N ASN A 134 10.96 -1.04 0.48
CA ASN A 134 10.36 -0.98 -0.86
C ASN A 134 11.07 -1.93 -1.85
N ARG A 135 12.38 -2.06 -1.79
CA ARG A 135 13.17 -3.03 -2.60
C ARG A 135 12.88 -4.47 -2.19
N GLU A 136 12.77 -4.75 -0.90
CA GLU A 136 12.43 -6.08 -0.37
C GLU A 136 11.04 -6.50 -0.86
N PHE A 137 10.07 -5.62 -0.81
CA PHE A 137 8.73 -5.90 -1.34
C PHE A 137 8.74 -6.09 -2.86
N LYS A 138 9.51 -5.28 -3.61
CA LYS A 138 9.69 -5.51 -5.05
C LYS A 138 10.32 -6.87 -5.35
N THR A 139 11.32 -7.28 -4.57
CA THR A 139 11.93 -8.60 -4.68
C THR A 139 10.91 -9.71 -4.43
N PHE A 140 10.07 -9.55 -3.40
CA PHE A 140 8.95 -10.46 -3.13
C PHE A 140 8.00 -10.56 -4.33
N LEU A 141 7.59 -9.44 -4.93
CA LEU A 141 6.72 -9.43 -6.12
C LEU A 141 7.34 -10.22 -7.29
N ASP A 142 8.64 -10.05 -7.52
CA ASP A 142 9.36 -10.76 -8.57
C ASP A 142 9.43 -12.28 -8.30
N MET A 143 9.71 -12.67 -7.07
CA MET A 143 9.73 -14.09 -6.66
C MET A 143 8.35 -14.74 -6.86
N GLU A 144 7.29 -14.01 -6.55
CA GLU A 144 5.91 -14.46 -6.75
C GLU A 144 5.43 -14.33 -8.20
N LYS A 145 6.25 -13.79 -9.11
CA LYS A 145 5.92 -13.52 -10.52
C LYS A 145 4.71 -12.59 -10.69
N ILE A 146 4.57 -11.63 -9.77
CA ILE A 146 3.55 -10.59 -9.79
C ILE A 146 4.15 -9.37 -10.49
N LYS A 147 3.54 -8.93 -11.59
CA LYS A 147 4.00 -7.76 -12.32
C LYS A 147 3.74 -6.49 -11.52
N ALA A 148 4.77 -5.67 -11.36
CA ALA A 148 4.67 -4.34 -10.79
C ALA A 148 5.67 -3.42 -11.52
N GLU A 149 5.23 -2.20 -11.81
CA GLU A 149 6.14 -1.15 -12.23
C GLU A 149 6.84 -0.58 -10.99
N TYR A 150 8.16 -0.53 -11.00
CA TYR A 150 8.95 0.00 -9.88
C TYR A 150 9.98 0.98 -10.39
N VAL A 151 9.96 2.19 -9.84
CA VAL A 151 10.83 3.28 -10.25
C VAL A 151 11.62 3.80 -9.05
N GLU A 152 12.92 3.87 -9.19
CA GLU A 152 13.79 4.59 -8.26
C GLU A 152 14.33 5.87 -8.91
N GLY A 153 14.58 6.87 -8.10
CA GLY A 153 15.15 8.12 -8.53
C GLY A 153 15.80 8.88 -7.39
N HIS A 154 16.71 9.80 -7.71
CA HIS A 154 17.33 10.64 -6.70
C HIS A 154 16.30 11.41 -5.89
N GLY A 155 16.40 11.34 -4.56
CA GLY A 155 15.54 12.03 -3.60
C GLY A 155 15.35 11.29 -2.29
N THR A 156 14.90 12.02 -1.30
CA THR A 156 14.65 11.55 0.06
C THR A 156 13.16 11.33 0.32
N HIS A 157 12.79 11.10 1.57
CA HIS A 157 11.40 10.94 2.01
C HIS A 157 10.71 12.30 2.19
N ASP A 158 10.47 13.03 1.10
CA ASP A 158 9.97 14.39 1.14
C ASP A 158 9.04 14.76 -0.01
N TRP A 159 8.39 15.92 0.15
CA TRP A 159 7.47 16.47 -0.83
C TRP A 159 8.13 16.82 -2.17
N GLU A 160 9.43 17.10 -2.21
CA GLU A 160 10.13 17.39 -3.45
C GLU A 160 10.21 16.14 -4.33
N TYR A 161 10.57 15.00 -3.74
CA TYR A 161 10.56 13.71 -4.45
C TYR A 161 9.15 13.35 -4.90
N TRP A 162 8.17 13.42 -4.01
CA TRP A 162 6.79 13.01 -4.33
C TRP A 162 6.16 13.89 -5.40
N ASN A 163 6.34 15.21 -5.37
CA ASN A 163 5.81 16.12 -6.38
C ASN A 163 6.40 15.84 -7.77
N ARG A 164 7.69 15.51 -7.87
CA ARG A 164 8.31 15.12 -9.15
C ARG A 164 7.74 13.83 -9.73
N HIS A 165 7.25 12.91 -8.87
CA HIS A 165 6.70 11.62 -9.28
C HIS A 165 5.17 11.62 -9.41
N LEU A 166 4.49 12.63 -8.86
CA LEU A 166 3.02 12.70 -8.84
C LEU A 166 2.41 12.69 -10.25
N GLU A 167 2.99 13.43 -11.18
CA GLU A 167 2.51 13.47 -12.56
C GLU A 167 2.63 12.09 -13.24
N LYS A 168 3.78 11.43 -13.10
CA LYS A 168 4.00 10.08 -13.65
C LYS A 168 3.02 9.07 -13.05
N PHE A 169 2.84 9.14 -11.76
CA PHE A 169 1.92 8.34 -10.97
C PHE A 169 0.47 8.50 -11.50
N ILE A 170 0.00 9.75 -11.67
CA ILE A 170 -1.34 10.04 -12.17
C ILE A 170 -1.48 9.58 -13.64
N LYS A 171 -0.50 9.87 -14.49
CA LYS A 171 -0.50 9.42 -15.89
C LYS A 171 -0.59 7.91 -15.99
N TRP A 172 0.19 7.20 -15.18
CA TRP A 172 0.14 5.74 -15.14
C TRP A 172 -1.25 5.24 -14.70
N MET A 173 -1.84 5.83 -13.67
CA MET A 173 -3.19 5.47 -13.23
C MET A 173 -4.23 5.68 -14.33
N LEU A 174 -4.18 6.83 -15.01
CA LEU A 174 -5.16 7.23 -16.02
C LEU A 174 -4.84 6.68 -17.41
N GLN A 175 -3.69 6.03 -17.62
CA GLN A 175 -3.22 5.56 -18.93
C GLN A 175 -3.16 6.67 -19.99
N ILE A 176 -2.75 7.87 -19.59
CA ILE A 176 -2.55 9.02 -20.47
C ILE A 176 -1.07 9.31 -20.70
N SER A 177 -0.73 9.78 -21.89
CA SER A 177 0.64 10.14 -22.31
C SER A 177 1.10 11.49 -21.77
#